data_5b47f2c75acd4c087685bf97a9c97530
#
_entry.id   5b47f2c75acd4c087685bf97a9c97530
#
_cell.length_a   1.000
_cell.length_b   1.000
_cell.length_c   1.000
_cell.angle_alpha   90.00
_cell.angle_beta   90.00
_cell.angle_gamma   90.00
#
_symmetry.space_group_name_H-M   'P 1'
#
loop_
_entity.id
_entity.type
_entity.pdbx_description
1 polymer ?
#
loop_
_entity_poly.entity_id
_entity_poly.type
_entity_poly.pdbx_seq_one_letter_code
_entity_poly.pdbx_strand_id
1 'polypeptide(L)'
;MLWKFEASNLLKEFELSNNPVIVTVNKFDEQAAEDFRNKFSMAQNTGQKVVPVVIDSYGGQVYSLMSMISTIRACPLPVATIVEGKAMSCGAVLLTCGNEGMRFMDQDATVMIHDVASGQHGKNEEIQASAAETDRLNKKIFRIMARNCGRPDDYFLEEIHKRGHADWFLEVDECKTIGLVNHARLPKLEVKIDVSIDFQ
;
A
#
# COMPACT_ATOMS: atom_id res chain seq x y z
N MET A 1 -8.60 6.35 52.45
CA MET A 1 -7.40 7.00 51.84
C MET A 1 -7.63 7.05 50.35
N LEU A 2 -7.81 8.26 49.78
CA LEU A 2 -8.05 8.41 48.34
C LEU A 2 -6.69 8.60 47.67
N TRP A 3 -6.26 7.61 46.88
CA TRP A 3 -5.07 7.74 46.04
C TRP A 3 -5.41 8.63 44.85
N LYS A 4 -4.76 9.75 44.70
CA LYS A 4 -4.81 10.57 43.48
C LYS A 4 -3.62 10.18 42.63
N PHE A 5 -3.88 9.61 41.46
CA PHE A 5 -2.87 9.39 40.43
C PHE A 5 -2.83 10.64 39.54
N GLU A 6 -1.69 11.31 39.44
CA GLU A 6 -1.45 12.31 38.41
C GLU A 6 -1.02 11.56 37.12
N ALA A 7 -2.02 11.17 36.34
CA ALA A 7 -1.81 10.42 35.10
C ALA A 7 -1.16 11.26 33.96
N SER A 8 -1.05 12.58 34.11
CA SER A 8 -0.66 13.48 33.03
C SER A 8 0.75 13.25 32.47
N ASN A 9 1.72 12.88 33.32
CA ASN A 9 3.10 12.65 32.86
C ASN A 9 3.30 11.22 32.32
N LEU A 10 2.67 10.23 32.93
CA LEU A 10 2.67 8.84 32.45
C LEU A 10 1.99 8.70 31.09
N LEU A 11 0.88 9.41 30.87
CA LEU A 11 0.20 9.44 29.57
C LEU A 11 1.05 10.12 28.50
N LYS A 12 1.78 11.19 28.82
CA LYS A 12 2.70 11.84 27.86
C LYS A 12 3.90 10.97 27.51
N GLU A 13 4.51 10.25 28.45
CA GLU A 13 5.57 9.29 28.15
C GLU A 13 5.04 8.08 27.35
N PHE A 14 3.83 7.62 27.64
CA PHE A 14 3.18 6.55 26.91
C PHE A 14 2.82 7.01 25.48
N GLU A 15 2.32 8.22 25.29
CA GLU A 15 2.06 8.82 23.96
C GLU A 15 3.35 8.96 23.13
N LEU A 16 4.46 9.35 23.74
CA LEU A 16 5.75 9.55 23.06
C LEU A 16 6.45 8.22 22.71
N SER A 17 6.27 7.17 23.51
CA SER A 17 6.92 5.87 23.27
C SER A 17 6.12 4.90 22.42
N ASN A 18 4.80 5.10 22.27
CA ASN A 18 3.89 4.17 21.61
C ASN A 18 2.95 4.83 20.58
N ASN A 19 3.34 5.98 20.02
CA ASN A 19 2.56 6.58 18.94
C ASN A 19 2.39 5.59 17.78
N PRO A 20 1.16 5.40 17.28
CA PRO A 20 0.93 4.49 16.18
C PRO A 20 1.68 4.96 14.93
N VAL A 21 2.31 4.02 14.26
CA VAL A 21 3.03 4.28 13.01
C VAL A 21 2.06 4.23 11.85
N ILE A 22 1.98 5.33 11.11
CA ILE A 22 1.30 5.43 9.81
C ILE A 22 2.39 5.46 8.73
N VAL A 23 2.29 4.55 7.78
CA VAL A 23 3.24 4.44 6.67
C VAL A 23 2.72 5.26 5.49
N THR A 24 3.43 6.30 5.06
CA THR A 24 3.08 7.10 3.87
C THR A 24 3.94 6.71 2.68
N VAL A 25 3.34 6.57 1.49
CA VAL A 25 4.00 6.20 0.25
C VAL A 25 3.68 7.24 -0.83
N ASN A 26 4.66 8.08 -1.14
CA ASN A 26 4.53 9.14 -2.15
C ASN A 26 5.31 8.82 -3.44
N LYS A 27 6.25 7.87 -3.39
CA LYS A 27 7.09 7.44 -4.51
C LYS A 27 7.54 5.99 -4.32
N PHE A 28 8.05 5.43 -5.41
CA PHE A 28 8.61 4.07 -5.43
C PHE A 28 10.06 4.14 -5.94
N ASP A 29 11.00 4.28 -5.02
CA ASP A 29 12.44 4.18 -5.25
C ASP A 29 13.09 3.35 -4.13
N GLU A 30 14.41 3.13 -4.20
CA GLU A 30 15.12 2.30 -3.23
C GLU A 30 15.04 2.85 -1.81
N GLN A 31 15.19 4.17 -1.65
CA GLN A 31 15.10 4.82 -0.35
C GLN A 31 13.68 4.70 0.25
N ALA A 32 12.63 4.92 -0.57
CA ALA A 32 11.25 4.76 -0.12
C ALA A 32 10.96 3.31 0.30
N ALA A 33 11.54 2.32 -0.38
CA ALA A 33 11.38 0.91 -0.01
C ALA A 33 12.10 0.57 1.30
N GLU A 34 13.25 1.19 1.58
CA GLU A 34 13.95 1.05 2.85
C GLU A 34 13.18 1.72 4.00
N ASP A 35 12.72 2.95 3.83
CA ASP A 35 11.90 3.68 4.80
C ASP A 35 10.61 2.92 5.11
N PHE A 36 10.01 2.32 4.09
CA PHE A 36 8.81 1.48 4.24
C PHE A 36 9.08 0.29 5.16
N ARG A 37 10.17 -0.46 4.94
CA ARG A 37 10.55 -1.58 5.82
C ARG A 37 10.80 -1.13 7.26
N ASN A 38 11.50 -0.01 7.45
CA ASN A 38 11.79 0.53 8.76
C ASN A 38 10.50 0.90 9.50
N LYS A 39 9.56 1.59 8.85
CA LYS A 39 8.26 1.93 9.43
C LYS A 39 7.43 0.68 9.77
N PHE A 40 7.45 -0.37 8.94
CA PHE A 40 6.79 -1.63 9.25
C PHE A 40 7.40 -2.32 10.47
N SER A 41 8.73 -2.31 10.59
CA SER A 41 9.42 -2.82 11.79
C SER A 41 9.03 -2.03 13.04
N MET A 42 8.97 -0.69 12.96
CA MET A 42 8.52 0.16 14.06
C MET A 42 7.07 -0.15 14.45
N ALA A 43 6.15 -0.27 13.48
CA ALA A 43 4.73 -0.55 13.72
C ALA A 43 4.50 -1.84 14.50
N GLN A 44 5.33 -2.87 14.27
CA GLN A 44 5.23 -4.14 15.00
C GLN A 44 5.61 -4.03 16.47
N ASN A 45 6.34 -2.98 16.86
CA ASN A 45 6.81 -2.76 18.22
C ASN A 45 5.96 -1.76 19.02
N THR A 46 4.94 -1.14 18.41
CA THR A 46 4.06 -0.16 19.07
C THR A 46 2.89 -0.80 19.83
N GLY A 47 2.59 -2.07 19.58
CA GLY A 47 1.39 -2.72 20.07
C GLY A 47 0.13 -2.43 19.26
N GLN A 48 0.23 -1.65 18.15
CA GLN A 48 -0.91 -1.43 17.25
C GLN A 48 -1.38 -2.71 16.58
N LYS A 49 -2.69 -2.80 16.32
CA LYS A 49 -3.32 -4.01 15.77
C LYS A 49 -3.41 -4.03 14.25
N VAL A 50 -3.07 -2.93 13.59
CA VAL A 50 -3.12 -2.75 12.14
C VAL A 50 -2.03 -1.79 11.70
N VAL A 51 -1.46 -2.00 10.51
CA VAL A 51 -0.52 -1.06 9.89
C VAL A 51 -1.26 -0.28 8.80
N PRO A 52 -1.55 1.02 9.02
CA PRO A 52 -2.12 1.88 7.98
C PRO A 52 -1.03 2.28 6.98
N VAL A 53 -1.31 2.09 5.69
CA VAL A 53 -0.47 2.50 4.57
C VAL A 53 -1.23 3.52 3.73
N VAL A 54 -0.85 4.78 3.85
CA VAL A 54 -1.44 5.89 3.09
C VAL A 54 -0.66 6.07 1.79
N ILE A 55 -1.36 6.02 0.67
CA ILE A 55 -0.81 6.09 -0.68
C ILE A 55 -1.29 7.40 -1.32
N ASP A 56 -0.32 8.26 -1.70
CA ASP A 56 -0.51 9.44 -2.53
C ASP A 56 0.64 9.55 -3.52
N SER A 57 0.59 8.77 -4.61
CA SER A 57 1.74 8.53 -5.47
C SER A 57 1.40 8.43 -6.95
N TYR A 58 2.27 9.00 -7.78
CA TYR A 58 2.28 8.78 -9.24
C TYR A 58 2.91 7.44 -9.65
N GLY A 59 3.51 6.68 -8.72
CA GLY A 59 4.20 5.43 -9.01
C GLY A 59 5.72 5.53 -8.90
N GLY A 60 6.43 4.74 -9.70
CA GLY A 60 7.89 4.70 -9.75
C GLY A 60 8.45 3.31 -10.10
N GLN A 61 9.53 2.91 -9.45
CA GLN A 61 10.29 1.69 -9.79
C GLN A 61 9.55 0.41 -9.37
N VAL A 62 9.38 -0.52 -10.31
CA VAL A 62 8.68 -1.80 -10.06
C VAL A 62 9.43 -2.67 -9.05
N TYR A 63 10.77 -2.68 -9.04
CA TYR A 63 11.53 -3.47 -8.07
C TYR A 63 11.38 -2.95 -6.65
N SER A 64 11.28 -1.64 -6.46
CA SER A 64 10.97 -1.02 -5.15
C SER A 64 9.56 -1.39 -4.70
N LEU A 65 8.57 -1.38 -5.59
CA LEU A 65 7.23 -1.92 -5.32
C LEU A 65 7.29 -3.39 -4.87
N MET A 66 8.06 -4.25 -5.55
CA MET A 66 8.18 -5.66 -5.16
C MET A 66 8.75 -5.83 -3.75
N SER A 67 9.72 -4.99 -3.37
CA SER A 67 10.26 -4.96 -2.01
C SER A 67 9.19 -4.57 -0.97
N MET A 68 8.39 -3.54 -1.26
CA MET A 68 7.28 -3.12 -0.39
C MET A 68 6.20 -4.21 -0.27
N ILE A 69 5.82 -4.88 -1.37
CA ILE A 69 4.89 -6.01 -1.36
C ILE A 69 5.43 -7.16 -0.48
N SER A 70 6.71 -7.46 -0.59
CA SER A 70 7.35 -8.48 0.24
C SER A 70 7.27 -8.13 1.73
N THR A 71 7.49 -6.86 2.08
CA THR A 71 7.37 -6.34 3.45
C THR A 71 5.93 -6.51 3.99
N ILE A 72 4.91 -6.16 3.20
CA ILE A 72 3.50 -6.36 3.58
C ILE A 72 3.21 -7.84 3.84
N ARG A 73 3.65 -8.72 2.94
CA ARG A 73 3.41 -10.18 3.07
C ARG A 73 4.10 -10.82 4.26
N ALA A 74 5.24 -10.27 4.67
CA ALA A 74 5.98 -10.75 5.84
C ALA A 74 5.46 -10.17 7.16
N CYS A 75 4.62 -9.14 7.12
CA CYS A 75 4.08 -8.50 8.31
C CYS A 75 3.05 -9.39 9.01
N PRO A 76 3.19 -9.68 10.32
CA PRO A 76 2.22 -10.47 11.07
C PRO A 76 0.92 -9.70 11.39
N LEU A 77 0.96 -8.35 11.29
CA LEU A 77 -0.19 -7.50 11.53
C LEU A 77 -1.00 -7.30 10.25
N PRO A 78 -2.33 -7.18 10.35
CA PRO A 78 -3.14 -6.75 9.22
C PRO A 78 -2.68 -5.39 8.68
N VAL A 79 -2.76 -5.21 7.36
CA VAL A 79 -2.38 -3.98 6.66
C VAL A 79 -3.61 -3.35 6.04
N ALA A 80 -3.87 -2.09 6.35
CA ALA A 80 -4.89 -1.28 5.71
C ALA A 80 -4.25 -0.34 4.69
N THR A 81 -4.70 -0.40 3.42
CA THR A 81 -4.26 0.54 2.38
C THR A 81 -5.29 1.64 2.20
N ILE A 82 -4.84 2.88 2.07
CA ILE A 82 -5.67 4.07 2.07
C ILE A 82 -5.19 5.01 0.97
N VAL A 83 -6.06 5.37 0.04
CA VAL A 83 -5.77 6.37 -1.01
C VAL A 83 -6.43 7.68 -0.63
N GLU A 84 -5.64 8.73 -0.42
CA GLU A 84 -6.15 10.08 -0.10
C GLU A 84 -6.38 10.93 -1.34
N GLY A 85 -5.43 10.99 -2.27
CA GLY A 85 -5.54 11.79 -3.49
C GLY A 85 -5.38 10.95 -4.75
N LYS A 86 -4.30 10.16 -4.82
CA LYS A 86 -4.03 9.34 -6.01
C LYS A 86 -3.23 8.07 -5.70
N ALA A 87 -3.52 7.03 -6.46
CA ALA A 87 -2.70 5.82 -6.50
C ALA A 87 -2.50 5.39 -7.96
N MET A 88 -1.38 5.80 -8.55
CA MET A 88 -1.10 5.57 -9.97
C MET A 88 0.03 4.54 -10.15
N SER A 89 -0.04 3.73 -11.22
CA SER A 89 1.01 2.79 -11.58
C SER A 89 1.35 1.84 -10.42
N CYS A 90 2.59 1.85 -9.90
CA CYS A 90 2.98 1.10 -8.72
C CYS A 90 2.08 1.36 -7.49
N GLY A 91 1.52 2.58 -7.36
CA GLY A 91 0.57 2.93 -6.31
C GLY A 91 -0.74 2.14 -6.40
N ALA A 92 -1.26 1.96 -7.61
CA ALA A 92 -2.46 1.15 -7.85
C ALA A 92 -2.23 -0.33 -7.48
N VAL A 93 -1.05 -0.86 -7.77
CA VAL A 93 -0.68 -2.22 -7.38
C VAL A 93 -0.58 -2.36 -5.86
N LEU A 94 0.11 -1.43 -5.20
CA LEU A 94 0.29 -1.44 -3.74
C LEU A 94 -1.05 -1.32 -3.00
N LEU A 95 -1.99 -0.52 -3.51
CA LEU A 95 -3.35 -0.39 -2.99
C LEU A 95 -4.01 -1.77 -2.83
N THR A 96 -3.88 -2.65 -3.82
CA THR A 96 -4.48 -3.98 -3.78
C THR A 96 -3.87 -4.91 -2.73
N CYS A 97 -2.71 -4.57 -2.16
CA CYS A 97 -2.00 -5.40 -1.19
C CYS A 97 -2.51 -5.26 0.25
N GLY A 98 -3.45 -4.35 0.51
CA GLY A 98 -4.18 -4.28 1.78
C GLY A 98 -5.00 -5.56 2.03
N ASN A 99 -5.15 -5.93 3.29
CA ASN A 99 -5.94 -7.09 3.68
C ASN A 99 -7.39 -6.97 3.19
N GLU A 100 -8.05 -8.12 3.06
CA GLU A 100 -9.47 -8.17 2.68
C GLU A 100 -10.33 -7.34 3.66
N GLY A 101 -11.20 -6.49 3.11
CA GLY A 101 -12.00 -5.55 3.89
C GLY A 101 -11.25 -4.30 4.39
N MET A 102 -9.94 -4.15 4.10
CA MET A 102 -9.10 -3.06 4.62
C MET A 102 -8.48 -2.18 3.52
N ARG A 103 -9.14 -2.06 2.38
CA ARG A 103 -8.72 -1.19 1.28
C ARG A 103 -9.69 -0.02 1.16
N PHE A 104 -9.19 1.21 1.35
CA PHE A 104 -9.97 2.44 1.45
C PHE A 104 -9.53 3.44 0.38
N MET A 105 -10.46 4.24 -0.10
CA MET A 105 -10.18 5.30 -1.05
C MET A 105 -11.12 6.48 -0.78
N ASP A 106 -10.56 7.69 -0.80
CA ASP A 106 -11.35 8.92 -0.74
C ASP A 106 -12.26 9.03 -1.96
N GLN A 107 -13.40 9.71 -1.83
CA GLN A 107 -14.39 9.83 -2.90
C GLN A 107 -13.87 10.60 -4.12
N ASP A 108 -12.97 11.55 -3.90
CA ASP A 108 -12.40 12.40 -4.95
C ASP A 108 -11.00 11.93 -5.40
N ALA A 109 -10.51 10.81 -4.85
CA ALA A 109 -9.22 10.25 -5.24
C ALA A 109 -9.30 9.53 -6.60
N THR A 110 -8.15 9.40 -7.27
CA THR A 110 -8.04 8.74 -8.57
C THR A 110 -7.02 7.60 -8.54
N VAL A 111 -7.40 6.47 -9.11
CA VAL A 111 -6.47 5.36 -9.40
C VAL A 111 -6.14 5.37 -10.89
N MET A 112 -4.89 5.08 -11.26
CA MET A 112 -4.51 4.91 -12.66
C MET A 112 -3.68 3.63 -12.85
N ILE A 113 -4.10 2.83 -13.81
CA ILE A 113 -3.46 1.56 -14.20
C ILE A 113 -2.94 1.69 -15.62
N HIS A 114 -1.69 1.31 -15.85
CA HIS A 114 -1.06 1.28 -17.17
C HIS A 114 0.00 0.17 -17.24
N ASP A 115 0.44 -0.12 -18.46
CA ASP A 115 1.56 -1.03 -18.69
C ASP A 115 2.86 -0.50 -18.08
N VAL A 116 3.75 -1.40 -17.69
CA VAL A 116 5.10 -1.02 -17.24
C VAL A 116 5.82 -0.30 -18.38
N ALA A 117 6.23 0.93 -18.12
CA ALA A 117 7.03 1.71 -19.04
C ALA A 117 8.52 1.55 -18.73
N SER A 118 9.34 1.40 -19.76
CA SER A 118 10.80 1.42 -19.64
C SER A 118 11.43 2.14 -20.86
N GLY A 119 12.66 2.62 -20.69
CA GLY A 119 13.46 3.16 -21.77
C GLY A 119 14.85 2.54 -21.74
N GLN A 120 15.33 2.05 -22.88
CA GLN A 120 16.66 1.47 -23.01
C GLN A 120 17.33 1.97 -24.27
N HIS A 121 18.59 2.35 -24.15
CA HIS A 121 19.49 2.67 -25.26
C HIS A 121 20.70 1.74 -25.19
N GLY A 122 21.18 1.25 -26.33
CA GLY A 122 22.32 0.35 -26.36
C GLY A 122 22.31 -0.56 -27.57
N LYS A 123 22.98 -1.70 -27.44
CA LYS A 123 23.03 -2.75 -28.47
C LYS A 123 21.65 -3.42 -28.62
N ASN A 124 21.41 -4.00 -29.81
CA ASN A 124 20.14 -4.66 -30.10
C ASN A 124 19.75 -5.73 -29.06
N GLU A 125 20.71 -6.54 -28.63
CA GLU A 125 20.49 -7.61 -27.64
C GLU A 125 20.10 -7.04 -26.25
N GLU A 126 20.70 -5.90 -25.86
CA GLU A 126 20.38 -5.21 -24.60
C GLU A 126 18.97 -4.63 -24.65
N ILE A 127 18.56 -4.05 -25.78
CA ILE A 127 17.20 -3.51 -25.98
C ILE A 127 16.16 -4.65 -25.93
N GLN A 128 16.44 -5.77 -26.61
CA GLN A 128 15.55 -6.94 -26.60
C GLN A 128 15.42 -7.57 -25.21
N ALA A 129 16.52 -7.68 -24.47
CA ALA A 129 16.51 -8.17 -23.09
C ALA A 129 15.70 -7.26 -22.17
N SER A 130 15.86 -5.94 -22.31
CA SER A 130 15.07 -4.95 -21.53
C SER A 130 13.58 -5.02 -21.86
N ALA A 131 13.21 -5.18 -23.13
CA ALA A 131 11.82 -5.31 -23.56
C ALA A 131 11.20 -6.61 -22.98
N ALA A 132 11.92 -7.73 -23.04
CA ALA A 132 11.48 -9.01 -22.46
C ALA A 132 11.29 -8.91 -20.93
N GLU A 133 12.18 -8.20 -20.22
CA GLU A 133 12.06 -7.98 -18.78
C GLU A 133 10.85 -7.08 -18.45
N THR A 134 10.63 -6.03 -19.23
CA THR A 134 9.46 -5.15 -19.08
C THR A 134 8.15 -5.93 -19.23
N ASP A 135 8.04 -6.79 -20.24
CA ASP A 135 6.87 -7.66 -20.45
C ASP A 135 6.69 -8.67 -19.29
N ARG A 136 7.78 -9.25 -18.81
CA ARG A 136 7.75 -10.15 -17.65
C ARG A 136 7.25 -9.45 -16.38
N LEU A 137 7.73 -8.24 -16.12
CA LEU A 137 7.30 -7.42 -14.98
C LEU A 137 5.84 -7.02 -15.10
N ASN A 138 5.40 -6.60 -16.29
CA ASN A 138 4.01 -6.24 -16.57
C ASN A 138 3.04 -7.37 -16.22
N LYS A 139 3.31 -8.56 -16.75
CA LYS A 139 2.52 -9.77 -16.43
C LYS A 139 2.53 -10.10 -14.95
N LYS A 140 3.66 -9.88 -14.26
CA LYS A 140 3.81 -10.18 -12.85
C LYS A 140 2.98 -9.24 -11.98
N ILE A 141 3.03 -7.93 -12.21
CA ILE A 141 2.29 -6.96 -11.38
C ILE A 141 0.78 -7.08 -11.60
N PHE A 142 0.32 -7.27 -12.84
CA PHE A 142 -1.10 -7.45 -13.13
C PHE A 142 -1.67 -8.74 -12.54
N ARG A 143 -0.90 -9.80 -12.53
CA ARG A 143 -1.28 -11.04 -11.83
C ARG A 143 -1.40 -10.84 -10.31
N ILE A 144 -0.50 -10.07 -9.70
CA ILE A 144 -0.59 -9.73 -8.28
C ILE A 144 -1.88 -8.95 -8.00
N MET A 145 -2.17 -7.93 -8.80
CA MET A 145 -3.42 -7.15 -8.68
C MET A 145 -4.66 -8.04 -8.84
N ALA A 146 -4.69 -8.86 -9.89
CA ALA A 146 -5.82 -9.74 -10.18
C ALA A 146 -6.13 -10.67 -9.00
N ARG A 147 -5.12 -11.34 -8.46
CA ARG A 147 -5.27 -12.22 -7.29
C ARG A 147 -5.77 -11.48 -6.06
N ASN A 148 -5.25 -10.29 -5.79
CA ASN A 148 -5.65 -9.48 -4.65
C ASN A 148 -7.09 -8.95 -4.80
N CYS A 149 -7.59 -8.81 -6.03
CA CYS A 149 -8.95 -8.38 -6.35
C CYS A 149 -9.93 -9.54 -6.57
N GLY A 150 -9.50 -10.79 -6.40
CA GLY A 150 -10.32 -11.98 -6.68
C GLY A 150 -10.70 -12.13 -8.16
N ARG A 151 -9.84 -11.67 -9.09
CA ARG A 151 -10.04 -11.72 -10.53
C ARG A 151 -9.14 -12.81 -11.16
N PRO A 152 -9.49 -13.30 -12.39
CA PRO A 152 -8.59 -14.15 -13.15
C PRO A 152 -7.21 -13.53 -13.35
N ASP A 153 -6.15 -14.32 -13.41
CA ASP A 153 -4.75 -13.87 -13.45
C ASP A 153 -4.43 -12.90 -14.61
N ASP A 154 -5.17 -12.98 -15.71
CA ASP A 154 -5.03 -12.18 -16.94
C ASP A 154 -5.96 -10.95 -17.01
N TYR A 155 -6.89 -10.80 -16.04
CA TYR A 155 -7.93 -9.77 -16.06
C TYR A 155 -7.41 -8.36 -16.39
N PHE A 156 -6.42 -7.87 -15.65
CA PHE A 156 -5.90 -6.51 -15.86
C PHE A 156 -5.14 -6.37 -17.17
N LEU A 157 -4.44 -7.42 -17.60
CA LEU A 157 -3.75 -7.44 -18.88
C LEU A 157 -4.75 -7.33 -20.05
N GLU A 158 -5.84 -8.09 -20.00
CA GLU A 158 -6.91 -8.03 -20.99
C GLU A 158 -7.61 -6.67 -21.02
N GLU A 159 -7.88 -6.09 -19.83
CA GLU A 159 -8.53 -4.78 -19.73
C GLU A 159 -7.67 -3.65 -20.31
N ILE A 160 -6.36 -3.68 -20.12
CA ILE A 160 -5.44 -2.74 -20.76
C ILE A 160 -5.38 -2.96 -22.27
N HIS A 161 -5.34 -4.21 -22.74
CA HIS A 161 -5.39 -4.52 -24.19
C HIS A 161 -6.67 -4.00 -24.85
N LYS A 162 -7.84 -4.19 -24.22
CA LYS A 162 -9.12 -3.66 -24.71
C LYS A 162 -9.13 -2.14 -24.87
N ARG A 163 -8.30 -1.44 -24.07
CA ARG A 163 -8.12 0.03 -24.13
C ARG A 163 -7.00 0.48 -25.06
N GLY A 164 -6.42 -0.43 -25.83
CA GLY A 164 -5.32 -0.13 -26.74
C GLY A 164 -4.04 0.32 -26.04
N HIS A 165 -3.79 -0.20 -24.81
CA HIS A 165 -2.65 0.15 -23.96
C HIS A 165 -2.63 1.62 -23.47
N ALA A 166 -3.78 2.30 -23.50
CA ALA A 166 -3.93 3.63 -22.93
C ALA A 166 -4.02 3.58 -21.39
N ASP A 167 -3.60 4.65 -20.76
CA ASP A 167 -3.75 4.82 -19.31
C ASP A 167 -5.22 4.69 -18.89
N TRP A 168 -5.48 3.83 -17.93
CA TRP A 168 -6.81 3.57 -17.41
C TRP A 168 -7.01 4.28 -16.08
N PHE A 169 -7.66 5.44 -16.13
CA PHE A 169 -8.06 6.21 -14.96
C PHE A 169 -9.38 5.69 -14.41
N LEU A 170 -9.46 5.56 -13.10
CA LEU A 170 -10.59 4.97 -12.37
C LEU A 170 -10.99 5.86 -11.21
N GLU A 171 -12.26 6.09 -11.11
CA GLU A 171 -12.93 6.71 -9.98
C GLU A 171 -13.28 5.66 -8.91
N VAL A 172 -13.67 6.11 -7.72
CA VAL A 172 -13.89 5.24 -6.56
C VAL A 172 -14.93 4.14 -6.79
N ASP A 173 -16.01 4.41 -7.51
CA ASP A 173 -17.08 3.44 -7.78
C ASP A 173 -16.61 2.32 -8.72
N GLU A 174 -15.81 2.65 -9.73
CA GLU A 174 -15.19 1.66 -10.61
C GLU A 174 -14.17 0.83 -9.84
N CYS A 175 -13.31 1.46 -9.02
CA CYS A 175 -12.36 0.78 -8.14
C CYS A 175 -13.04 -0.23 -7.23
N LYS A 176 -14.21 0.12 -6.68
CA LYS A 176 -15.01 -0.76 -5.84
C LYS A 176 -15.61 -1.92 -6.63
N THR A 177 -16.13 -1.65 -7.82
CA THR A 177 -16.77 -2.66 -8.69
C THR A 177 -15.78 -3.74 -9.12
N ILE A 178 -14.53 -3.37 -9.44
CA ILE A 178 -13.51 -4.31 -9.86
C ILE A 178 -12.72 -4.92 -8.70
N GLY A 179 -12.95 -4.45 -7.46
CA GLY A 179 -12.35 -5.00 -6.25
C GLY A 179 -10.99 -4.42 -5.87
N LEU A 180 -10.59 -3.27 -6.43
CA LEU A 180 -9.37 -2.57 -6.00
C LEU A 180 -9.51 -2.06 -4.57
N VAL A 181 -10.70 -1.55 -4.21
CA VAL A 181 -11.02 -1.04 -2.88
C VAL A 181 -12.26 -1.72 -2.30
N ASN A 182 -12.34 -1.74 -0.97
CA ASN A 182 -13.51 -2.24 -0.24
C ASN A 182 -14.45 -1.09 0.18
N HIS A 183 -13.88 0.10 0.45
CA HIS A 183 -14.60 1.23 1.02
C HIS A 183 -14.34 2.53 0.27
N ALA A 184 -15.41 3.20 -0.17
CA ALA A 184 -15.41 4.54 -0.78
C ALA A 184 -15.44 5.62 0.31
N ARG A 185 -14.47 5.64 1.19
CA ARG A 185 -14.28 6.61 2.29
C ARG A 185 -12.93 6.41 2.94
N LEU A 186 -12.44 7.44 3.63
CA LEU A 186 -11.30 7.30 4.52
C LEU A 186 -11.68 6.58 5.82
N PRO A 187 -10.80 5.76 6.40
CA PRO A 187 -11.05 5.13 7.69
C PRO A 187 -10.91 6.13 8.84
N LYS A 188 -11.63 5.90 9.94
CA LYS A 188 -11.34 6.54 11.22
C LYS A 188 -10.32 5.68 11.97
N LEU A 189 -9.18 6.26 12.29
CA LEU A 189 -8.15 5.62 13.09
C LEU A 189 -8.36 6.02 14.56
N GLU A 190 -8.61 5.03 15.43
CA GLU A 190 -8.75 5.23 16.88
C GLU A 190 -7.60 4.51 17.59
N VAL A 191 -6.94 5.20 18.51
CA VAL A 191 -5.97 4.60 19.43
C VAL A 191 -6.70 4.32 20.75
N LYS A 192 -6.74 3.06 21.16
CA LYS A 192 -7.26 2.63 22.45
C LYS A 192 -6.10 2.14 23.30
N ILE A 193 -6.00 2.68 24.52
CA ILE A 193 -4.98 2.31 25.50
C ILE A 193 -5.70 1.56 26.63
N ASP A 194 -5.37 0.28 26.81
CA ASP A 194 -5.86 -0.51 27.93
C ASP A 194 -4.79 -0.50 29.03
N VAL A 195 -5.16 -0.04 30.21
CA VAL A 195 -4.27 -0.03 31.39
C VAL A 195 -4.69 -1.12 32.35
N SER A 196 -3.81 -2.10 32.60
CA SER A 196 -3.98 -3.10 33.65
C SER A 196 -3.09 -2.79 34.84
N ILE A 197 -3.59 -3.03 36.06
CA ILE A 197 -2.81 -2.96 37.30
C ILE A 197 -2.75 -4.36 37.86
N ASP A 198 -1.55 -4.94 37.91
CA ASP A 198 -1.29 -6.21 38.53
C ASP A 198 -0.71 -6.01 39.92
N PHE A 199 -1.26 -6.72 40.93
CA PHE A 199 -0.71 -6.79 42.25
C PHE A 199 0.13 -8.08 42.36
N GLN A 200 1.40 -7.92 42.68
CA GLN A 200 2.30 -9.03 43.01
C GLN A 200 2.29 -9.30 44.51
#